data_c67a6430fc63c5af1b964dc902ded497
#
_entry.id   c67a6430fc63c5af1b964dc902ded497
#
_cell.length_a   1.000
_cell.length_b   1.000
_cell.length_c   1.000
_cell.angle_alpha   90.00
_cell.angle_beta   90.00
_cell.angle_gamma   90.00
#
_symmetry.space_group_name_H-M   'P 1'
#
loop_
_entity.id
_entity.type
_entity.pdbx_description
1 polymer ?
#
loop_
_entity_poly.entity_id
_entity_poly.type
_entity_poly.pdbx_seq_one_letter_code
_entity_poly.pdbx_strand_id
1 'polypeptide(L)'
;MLTATLRRVGTAITPQLVDVVDTFTASRTYSSGTTRHLRTCQVERWGLRTECPTPEDPFHDSEVTWLLPEHNLRLTCQRPRSRHAKAGPSVLTAVRATSDGRYWRTTDLLLGLETPAGHRARIVQSEEFAAAVAGRVLLVGDADVALCTVHKTLEEFSHFRHDLSAWLAYKHIFDVWPPY
;
A
#
# COMPACT_ATOMS: atom_id res chain seq x y z
N MET A 1 8.33 -3.05 11.91
CA MET A 1 8.19 -2.02 12.97
C MET A 1 8.40 -0.66 12.30
N LEU A 2 7.32 0.02 11.90
CA LEU A 2 7.37 1.34 11.27
C LEU A 2 7.54 2.41 12.36
N THR A 3 8.75 2.94 12.48
CA THR A 3 9.01 4.05 13.39
C THR A 3 8.67 5.35 12.67
N ALA A 4 7.50 5.91 12.97
CA ALA A 4 7.13 7.23 12.49
C ALA A 4 8.04 8.29 13.14
N THR A 5 8.81 9.01 12.34
CA THR A 5 9.68 10.09 12.80
C THR A 5 8.84 11.34 13.05
N LEU A 6 8.74 11.74 14.32
CA LEU A 6 8.03 12.92 14.78
C LEU A 6 8.83 14.20 14.48
N ARG A 7 8.34 15.07 13.60
CA ARG A 7 8.87 16.44 13.44
C ARG A 7 8.12 17.41 14.36
N ARG A 8 8.84 18.03 15.31
CA ARG A 8 8.34 19.14 16.13
C ARG A 8 8.40 20.45 15.33
N VAL A 9 7.25 20.98 14.98
CA VAL A 9 7.08 22.42 14.75
C VAL A 9 5.84 22.82 15.54
N GLY A 10 5.99 23.71 16.47
CA GLY A 10 5.06 24.24 17.46
C GLY A 10 3.60 23.77 17.35
N THR A 11 3.11 23.08 18.39
CA THR A 11 1.71 22.72 18.67
C THR A 11 1.04 21.80 17.66
N ALA A 12 1.05 20.52 18.00
CA ALA A 12 0.45 19.36 17.38
C ALA A 12 1.38 18.60 16.41
N ILE A 13 1.90 17.48 16.92
CA ILE A 13 2.62 16.49 16.12
C ILE A 13 1.54 15.70 15.36
N THR A 14 1.34 16.01 14.08
CA THR A 14 0.60 15.14 13.19
C THR A 14 1.63 14.29 12.45
N PRO A 15 1.70 12.96 12.65
CA PRO A 15 2.55 12.13 11.83
C PRO A 15 2.08 12.28 10.38
N GLN A 16 3.00 12.66 9.51
CA GLN A 16 2.69 12.81 8.10
C GLN A 16 2.68 11.40 7.48
N LEU A 17 1.48 10.83 7.27
CA LEU A 17 1.28 9.50 6.66
C LEU A 17 1.36 9.55 5.13
N VAL A 18 2.07 10.53 4.56
CA VAL A 18 2.09 10.78 3.13
C VAL A 18 3.42 10.36 2.51
N ASP A 19 3.33 9.42 1.60
CA ASP A 19 4.42 9.08 0.69
C ASP A 19 4.27 9.85 -0.63
N VAL A 20 5.39 10.20 -1.25
CA VAL A 20 5.41 10.91 -2.54
C VAL A 20 6.29 10.14 -3.52
N VAL A 21 5.75 9.79 -4.69
CA VAL A 21 6.51 9.26 -5.82
C VAL A 21 6.67 10.35 -6.87
N ASP A 22 7.91 10.66 -7.24
CA ASP A 22 8.25 11.46 -8.42
C ASP A 22 8.50 10.52 -9.60
N THR A 23 7.60 10.51 -10.57
CA THR A 23 7.69 9.62 -11.74
C THR A 23 8.81 10.03 -12.70
N PHE A 24 9.23 11.30 -12.69
CA PHE A 24 10.30 11.79 -13.54
C PHE A 24 11.68 11.34 -13.04
N THR A 25 11.92 11.40 -11.73
CA THR A 25 13.19 10.97 -11.12
C THR A 25 13.18 9.50 -10.71
N ALA A 26 12.05 8.81 -10.88
CA ALA A 26 11.84 7.46 -10.39
C ALA A 26 12.27 7.31 -8.91
N SER A 27 11.74 8.17 -8.05
CA SER A 27 12.07 8.17 -6.63
C SER A 27 10.81 8.18 -5.76
N ARG A 28 10.91 7.54 -4.58
CA ARG A 28 9.86 7.57 -3.55
C ARG A 28 10.40 8.16 -2.28
N THR A 29 9.74 9.22 -1.80
CA THR A 29 9.97 9.81 -0.49
C THR A 29 8.89 9.30 0.47
N TYR A 30 9.32 8.59 1.48
CA TYR A 30 8.44 8.04 2.51
C TYR A 30 8.03 9.12 3.52
N SER A 31 6.96 8.86 4.25
CA SER A 31 6.49 9.72 5.35
C SER A 31 7.55 9.99 6.43
N SER A 32 8.54 9.10 6.56
CA SER A 32 9.73 9.30 7.40
C SER A 32 10.69 10.39 6.90
N GLY A 33 10.52 10.87 5.67
CA GLY A 33 11.46 11.75 4.97
C GLY A 33 12.60 11.03 4.24
N THR A 34 12.66 9.70 4.34
CA THR A 34 13.64 8.91 3.59
C THR A 34 13.27 8.86 2.12
N THR A 35 14.22 9.11 1.22
CA THR A 35 14.02 8.97 -0.23
C THR A 35 14.80 7.77 -0.76
N ARG A 36 14.16 6.98 -1.62
CA ARG A 36 14.78 5.84 -2.32
C ARG A 36 14.52 5.92 -3.82
N HIS A 37 15.50 5.48 -4.60
CA HIS A 37 15.33 5.29 -6.03
C HIS A 37 14.54 4.01 -6.30
N LEU A 38 13.65 4.09 -7.27
CA LEU A 38 12.82 2.99 -7.72
C LEU A 38 13.52 2.23 -8.85
N ARG A 39 13.48 0.90 -8.82
CA ARG A 39 13.93 0.06 -9.93
C ARG A 39 12.95 0.16 -11.11
N THR A 40 11.67 0.29 -10.80
CA THR A 40 10.59 0.45 -11.78
C THR A 40 9.63 1.51 -11.29
N CYS A 41 9.17 2.38 -12.22
CA CYS A 41 8.13 3.37 -11.98
C CYS A 41 7.31 3.50 -13.27
N GLN A 42 6.10 2.96 -13.29
CA GLN A 42 5.25 2.88 -14.48
C GLN A 42 3.86 3.42 -14.17
N VAL A 43 3.43 4.42 -14.94
CA VAL A 43 2.07 4.95 -14.88
C VAL A 43 1.22 4.16 -15.85
N GLU A 44 0.15 3.56 -15.33
CA GLU A 44 -0.79 2.73 -16.06
C GLU A 44 -2.19 3.37 -16.03
N ARG A 45 -3.11 2.85 -16.85
CA ARG A 45 -4.51 3.35 -16.87
C ARG A 45 -5.23 3.20 -15.53
N TRP A 46 -4.87 2.18 -14.78
CA TRP A 46 -5.45 1.88 -13.46
C TRP A 46 -4.71 2.57 -12.30
N GLY A 47 -3.54 3.19 -12.54
CA GLY A 47 -2.78 3.86 -11.50
C GLY A 47 -1.28 3.83 -11.69
N LEU A 48 -0.54 3.52 -10.63
CA LEU A 48 0.93 3.56 -10.62
C LEU A 48 1.51 2.23 -10.11
N ARG A 49 2.44 1.65 -10.88
CA ARG A 49 3.26 0.51 -10.44
C ARG A 49 4.66 0.99 -10.08
N THR A 50 5.15 0.59 -8.92
CA THR A 50 6.54 0.88 -8.52
C THR A 50 7.22 -0.37 -7.97
N GLU A 51 8.54 -0.45 -8.12
CA GLU A 51 9.39 -1.44 -7.48
C GLU A 51 10.53 -0.73 -6.76
N CYS A 52 10.60 -0.89 -5.44
CA CYS A 52 11.59 -0.29 -4.58
C CYS A 52 12.53 -1.37 -4.02
N PRO A 53 13.85 -1.28 -4.25
CA PRO A 53 14.81 -2.21 -3.64
C PRO A 53 14.79 -2.12 -2.11
N THR A 54 14.95 -3.28 -1.45
CA THR A 54 15.01 -3.39 0.01
C THR A 54 16.36 -3.99 0.44
N PRO A 55 17.48 -3.28 0.23
CA PRO A 55 18.82 -3.83 0.45
C PRO A 55 19.07 -4.27 1.90
N GLU A 56 18.40 -3.61 2.87
CA GLU A 56 18.52 -3.92 4.29
C GLU A 56 17.64 -5.11 4.74
N ASP A 57 16.71 -5.56 3.90
CA ASP A 57 15.88 -6.72 4.22
C ASP A 57 16.61 -8.00 3.84
N PRO A 58 16.91 -8.91 4.80
CA PRO A 58 17.63 -10.15 4.50
C PRO A 58 16.80 -11.15 3.71
N PHE A 59 15.48 -11.04 3.70
CA PHE A 59 14.57 -12.00 3.09
C PHE A 59 14.03 -11.54 1.75
N HIS A 60 13.88 -10.21 1.55
CA HIS A 60 13.25 -9.64 0.37
C HIS A 60 14.23 -8.77 -0.43
N ASP A 61 14.17 -8.90 -1.75
CA ASP A 61 14.99 -8.13 -2.70
C ASP A 61 14.37 -6.76 -3.00
N SER A 62 13.05 -6.73 -3.10
CA SER A 62 12.30 -5.51 -3.39
C SER A 62 10.86 -5.58 -2.89
N GLU A 63 10.31 -4.40 -2.67
CA GLU A 63 8.88 -4.17 -2.48
C GLU A 63 8.28 -3.71 -3.81
N VAL A 64 7.25 -4.39 -4.28
CA VAL A 64 6.47 -4.00 -5.46
C VAL A 64 5.13 -3.48 -5.01
N THR A 65 4.75 -2.29 -5.46
CA THR A 65 3.45 -1.69 -5.13
C THR A 65 2.66 -1.33 -6.38
N TRP A 66 1.34 -1.50 -6.28
CA TRP A 66 0.34 -1.06 -7.25
C TRP A 66 -0.59 -0.10 -6.53
N LEU A 67 -0.54 1.17 -6.90
CA LEU A 67 -1.44 2.18 -6.37
C LEU A 67 -2.67 2.25 -7.26
N LEU A 68 -3.84 2.04 -6.69
CA LEU A 68 -5.13 1.90 -7.35
C LEU A 68 -6.07 3.04 -6.89
N PRO A 69 -5.94 4.27 -7.42
CA PRO A 69 -6.66 5.45 -6.91
C PRO A 69 -8.17 5.31 -6.97
N GLU A 70 -8.72 4.73 -8.05
CA GLU A 70 -10.17 4.53 -8.22
C GLU A 70 -10.77 3.59 -7.17
N HIS A 71 -9.92 2.77 -6.55
CA HIS A 71 -10.33 1.83 -5.52
C HIS A 71 -9.93 2.27 -4.11
N ASN A 72 -9.20 3.39 -3.97
CA ASN A 72 -8.59 3.83 -2.71
C ASN A 72 -7.68 2.76 -2.08
N LEU A 73 -6.97 1.99 -2.90
CA LEU A 73 -6.15 0.87 -2.47
C LEU A 73 -4.69 0.99 -2.95
N ARG A 74 -3.79 0.48 -2.15
CA ARG A 74 -2.42 0.16 -2.51
C ARG A 74 -2.19 -1.32 -2.26
N LEU A 75 -1.91 -2.08 -3.32
CA LEU A 75 -1.44 -3.45 -3.22
C LEU A 75 0.08 -3.43 -3.01
N THR A 76 0.56 -4.17 -2.04
CA THR A 76 1.99 -4.33 -1.75
C THR A 76 2.35 -5.80 -1.72
N CYS A 77 3.41 -6.16 -2.46
CA CYS A 77 3.98 -7.50 -2.49
C CYS A 77 5.48 -7.42 -2.23
N GLN A 78 6.01 -8.34 -1.44
CA GLN A 78 7.45 -8.48 -1.21
C GLN A 78 8.03 -9.54 -2.14
N ARG A 79 9.07 -9.19 -2.91
CA ARG A 79 9.78 -10.12 -3.78
C ARG A 79 10.87 -10.82 -2.97
N PRO A 80 10.85 -12.15 -2.84
CA PRO A 80 11.87 -12.86 -2.09
C PRO A 80 13.24 -12.79 -2.80
N ARG A 81 14.34 -12.72 -2.02
CA ARG A 81 15.72 -12.79 -2.55
C ARG A 81 16.03 -14.16 -3.12
N SER A 82 15.56 -15.21 -2.49
CA SER A 82 15.77 -16.57 -2.96
C SER A 82 14.64 -17.01 -3.89
N ARG A 83 15.00 -17.58 -5.02
CA ARG A 83 14.00 -18.20 -5.96
C ARG A 83 13.28 -19.40 -5.35
N HIS A 84 13.80 -19.97 -4.28
CA HIS A 84 13.20 -21.10 -3.57
C HIS A 84 12.37 -20.67 -2.36
N ALA A 85 12.43 -19.38 -1.97
CA ALA A 85 11.58 -18.88 -0.90
C ALA A 85 10.17 -18.64 -1.43
N LYS A 86 9.18 -19.07 -0.65
CA LYS A 86 7.79 -18.73 -0.94
C LYS A 86 7.60 -17.23 -0.78
N ALA A 87 6.88 -16.62 -1.71
CA ALA A 87 6.44 -15.26 -1.55
C ALA A 87 5.55 -15.13 -0.30
N GLY A 88 5.74 -14.04 0.41
CA GLY A 88 4.86 -13.67 1.52
C GLY A 88 3.46 -13.31 1.02
N PRO A 89 2.50 -13.14 1.94
CA PRO A 89 1.17 -12.67 1.59
C PRO A 89 1.24 -11.26 0.99
N SER A 90 0.35 -11.00 0.05
CA SER A 90 0.14 -9.64 -0.46
C SER A 90 -0.76 -8.86 0.50
N VAL A 91 -0.57 -7.54 0.57
CA VAL A 91 -1.37 -6.66 1.43
C VAL A 91 -2.02 -5.58 0.57
N LEU A 92 -3.33 -5.44 0.70
CA LEU A 92 -4.12 -4.32 0.17
C LEU A 92 -4.38 -3.34 1.30
N THR A 93 -3.74 -2.17 1.27
CA THR A 93 -3.95 -1.12 2.28
C THR A 93 -4.87 -0.05 1.74
N ALA A 94 -5.84 0.40 2.54
CA ALA A 94 -6.65 1.55 2.21
C ALA A 94 -5.78 2.81 2.19
N VAL A 95 -5.91 3.60 1.13
CA VAL A 95 -5.12 4.82 0.92
C VAL A 95 -5.97 5.92 0.29
N ARG A 96 -5.57 7.18 0.45
CA ARG A 96 -5.95 8.26 -0.47
C ARG A 96 -4.79 8.55 -1.40
N ALA A 97 -5.06 8.60 -2.68
CA ALA A 97 -4.06 8.91 -3.69
C ALA A 97 -4.49 10.11 -4.53
N THR A 98 -3.54 11.00 -4.79
CA THR A 98 -3.70 12.12 -5.72
C THR A 98 -2.49 12.20 -6.64
N SER A 99 -2.71 12.66 -7.88
CA SER A 99 -1.62 12.87 -8.84
C SER A 99 -1.81 14.19 -9.58
N ASP A 100 -0.69 14.85 -9.87
CA ASP A 100 -0.62 16.00 -10.78
C ASP A 100 0.07 15.61 -12.12
N GLY A 101 0.18 14.29 -12.38
CA GLY A 101 0.85 13.72 -13.54
C GLY A 101 2.31 13.37 -13.26
N ARG A 102 3.05 14.18 -12.51
CA ARG A 102 4.42 13.91 -12.10
C ARG A 102 4.52 13.33 -10.70
N TYR A 103 3.87 13.96 -9.74
CA TYR A 103 3.92 13.56 -8.35
C TYR A 103 2.67 12.77 -7.96
N TRP A 104 2.89 11.58 -7.43
CA TRP A 104 1.84 10.76 -6.82
C TRP A 104 1.98 10.83 -5.32
N ARG A 105 0.98 11.39 -4.65
CA ARG A 105 0.92 11.52 -3.19
C ARG A 105 -0.05 10.49 -2.65
N THR A 106 0.41 9.69 -1.71
CA THR A 106 -0.37 8.61 -1.11
C THR A 106 -0.42 8.80 0.38
N THR A 107 -1.62 9.01 0.93
CA THR A 107 -1.86 9.00 2.38
C THR A 107 -2.25 7.59 2.79
N ASP A 108 -1.49 6.98 3.68
CA ASP A 108 -1.79 5.68 4.26
C ASP A 108 -2.91 5.82 5.30
N LEU A 109 -3.98 5.03 5.18
CA LEU A 109 -5.13 5.05 6.10
C LEU A 109 -5.06 3.92 7.14
N LEU A 110 -3.93 3.24 7.23
CA LEU A 110 -3.58 2.28 8.30
C LEU A 110 -4.56 1.11 8.48
N LEU A 111 -5.37 0.79 7.51
CA LEU A 111 -6.24 -0.37 7.54
C LEU A 111 -6.09 -1.15 6.24
N GLY A 112 -5.99 -2.46 6.33
CA GLY A 112 -5.73 -3.27 5.14
C GLY A 112 -6.30 -4.67 5.20
N LEU A 113 -6.11 -5.38 4.08
CA LEU A 113 -6.42 -6.79 3.90
C LEU A 113 -5.15 -7.53 3.52
N GLU A 114 -4.78 -8.51 4.29
CA GLU A 114 -3.78 -9.49 3.91
C GLU A 114 -4.43 -10.61 3.10
N THR A 115 -3.82 -10.96 1.98
CA THR A 115 -4.33 -11.96 1.03
C THR A 115 -3.31 -13.09 0.90
N PRO A 116 -3.30 -14.05 1.83
CA PRO A 116 -2.41 -15.20 1.74
C PRO A 116 -2.90 -16.16 0.66
N ALA A 117 -1.96 -16.69 -0.14
CA ALA A 117 -2.30 -17.61 -1.22
C ALA A 117 -3.07 -18.85 -0.72
N GLY A 118 -4.23 -19.14 -1.32
CA GLY A 118 -5.07 -20.28 -0.99
C GLY A 118 -5.84 -20.16 0.33
N HIS A 119 -5.83 -19.01 0.97
CA HIS A 119 -6.53 -18.75 2.23
C HIS A 119 -7.48 -17.55 2.13
N ARG A 120 -8.35 -17.40 3.13
CA ARG A 120 -9.23 -16.24 3.20
C ARG A 120 -8.44 -14.97 3.49
N ALA A 121 -8.83 -13.89 2.83
CA ALA A 121 -8.34 -12.56 3.18
C ALA A 121 -8.72 -12.21 4.63
N ARG A 122 -7.83 -11.51 5.31
CA ARG A 122 -8.03 -11.08 6.70
C ARG A 122 -7.70 -9.61 6.87
N ILE A 123 -8.44 -8.94 7.75
CA ILE A 123 -8.16 -7.56 8.10
C ILE A 123 -6.86 -7.49 8.90
N VAL A 124 -6.00 -6.53 8.57
CA VAL A 124 -4.74 -6.27 9.26
C VAL A 124 -4.63 -4.81 9.66
N GLN A 125 -3.71 -4.50 10.58
CA GLN A 125 -3.43 -3.15 11.08
C GLN A 125 -4.61 -2.48 11.80
N SER A 126 -5.57 -3.24 12.30
CA SER A 126 -6.75 -2.70 13.00
C SER A 126 -6.41 -1.98 14.31
N GLU A 127 -5.34 -2.39 15.00
CA GLU A 127 -4.89 -1.76 16.26
C GLU A 127 -4.25 -0.40 15.97
N GLU A 128 -3.37 -0.32 14.97
CA GLU A 128 -2.74 0.92 14.52
C GLU A 128 -3.79 1.90 14.00
N PHE A 129 -4.76 1.41 13.22
CA PHE A 129 -5.88 2.20 12.74
C PHE A 129 -6.70 2.77 13.90
N ALA A 130 -7.10 1.95 14.86
CA ALA A 130 -7.87 2.38 16.03
C ALA A 130 -7.10 3.42 16.87
N ALA A 131 -5.80 3.19 17.08
CA ALA A 131 -4.94 4.14 17.80
C ALA A 131 -4.80 5.47 17.05
N ALA A 132 -4.69 5.44 15.72
CA ALA A 132 -4.58 6.65 14.90
C ALA A 132 -5.87 7.49 14.91
N VAL A 133 -7.04 6.83 14.90
CA VAL A 133 -8.34 7.50 15.02
C VAL A 133 -8.50 8.11 16.42
N ALA A 134 -8.22 7.36 17.48
CA ALA A 134 -8.29 7.83 18.85
C ALA A 134 -7.32 9.00 19.11
N GLY A 135 -6.11 8.92 18.55
CA GLY A 135 -5.08 9.96 18.62
C GLY A 135 -5.30 11.16 17.68
N ARG A 136 -6.39 11.17 16.90
CA ARG A 136 -6.70 12.19 15.88
C ARG A 136 -5.61 12.36 14.82
N VAL A 137 -4.82 11.31 14.57
CA VAL A 137 -3.86 11.23 13.47
C VAL A 137 -4.60 11.01 12.16
N LEU A 138 -5.62 10.14 12.17
CA LEU A 138 -6.59 10.00 11.10
C LEU A 138 -7.84 10.82 11.43
N LEU A 139 -8.27 11.61 10.46
CA LEU A 139 -9.55 12.34 10.55
C LEU A 139 -10.72 11.36 10.37
N VAL A 140 -11.88 11.72 10.93
CA VAL A 140 -13.08 10.87 10.84
C VAL A 140 -13.43 10.52 9.40
N GLY A 141 -13.32 11.48 8.46
CA GLY A 141 -13.60 11.24 7.05
C GLY A 141 -12.60 10.28 6.38
N ASP A 142 -11.35 10.22 6.85
CA ASP A 142 -10.35 9.26 6.35
C ASP A 142 -10.59 7.88 6.95
N ALA A 143 -10.99 7.83 8.22
CA ALA A 143 -11.37 6.58 8.88
C ALA A 143 -12.59 5.94 8.20
N ASP A 144 -13.59 6.74 7.84
CA ASP A 144 -14.77 6.28 7.10
C ASP A 144 -14.39 5.70 5.74
N VAL A 145 -13.54 6.41 4.98
CA VAL A 145 -13.01 5.91 3.70
C VAL A 145 -12.27 4.60 3.87
N ALA A 146 -11.41 4.47 4.89
CA ALA A 146 -10.67 3.24 5.13
C ALA A 146 -11.60 2.05 5.41
N LEU A 147 -12.57 2.23 6.31
CA LEU A 147 -13.55 1.21 6.67
C LEU A 147 -14.40 0.80 5.47
N CYS A 148 -14.96 1.76 4.73
CA CYS A 148 -15.78 1.49 3.55
C CYS A 148 -14.96 0.78 2.46
N THR A 149 -13.71 1.20 2.23
CA THR A 149 -12.82 0.59 1.24
C THR A 149 -12.52 -0.86 1.58
N VAL A 150 -12.10 -1.13 2.82
CA VAL A 150 -11.76 -2.49 3.27
C VAL A 150 -12.98 -3.39 3.28
N HIS A 151 -14.13 -2.90 3.78
CA HIS A 151 -15.38 -3.66 3.80
C HIS A 151 -15.82 -4.05 2.38
N LYS A 152 -15.90 -3.08 1.46
CA LYS A 152 -16.26 -3.32 0.07
C LYS A 152 -15.31 -4.32 -0.61
N THR A 153 -14.00 -4.15 -0.39
CA THR A 153 -13.00 -5.03 -0.99
C THR A 153 -13.12 -6.46 -0.45
N LEU A 154 -13.36 -6.63 0.84
CA LEU A 154 -13.55 -7.94 1.47
C LEU A 154 -14.82 -8.63 0.95
N GLU A 155 -15.90 -7.88 0.79
CA GLU A 155 -17.14 -8.36 0.19
C GLU A 155 -16.90 -8.83 -1.26
N GLU A 156 -16.26 -8.00 -2.08
CA GLU A 156 -15.89 -8.37 -3.46
C GLU A 156 -15.02 -9.64 -3.48
N PHE A 157 -14.01 -9.74 -2.62
CA PHE A 157 -13.16 -10.93 -2.54
C PHE A 157 -13.94 -12.22 -2.23
N SER A 158 -15.02 -12.13 -1.48
CA SER A 158 -15.85 -13.30 -1.19
C SER A 158 -16.43 -13.93 -2.47
N HIS A 159 -16.77 -13.10 -3.46
CA HIS A 159 -17.27 -13.55 -4.77
C HIS A 159 -16.20 -14.26 -5.62
N PHE A 160 -14.93 -13.93 -5.39
CA PHE A 160 -13.78 -14.55 -6.08
C PHE A 160 -13.10 -15.62 -5.22
N ARG A 161 -13.76 -16.14 -4.17
CA ARG A 161 -13.18 -17.14 -3.24
C ARG A 161 -11.86 -16.67 -2.62
N HIS A 162 -11.69 -15.39 -2.42
CA HIS A 162 -10.49 -14.72 -1.91
C HIS A 162 -9.24 -14.87 -2.82
N ASP A 163 -9.45 -15.15 -4.11
CA ASP A 163 -8.38 -15.17 -5.11
C ASP A 163 -8.07 -13.74 -5.57
N LEU A 164 -6.88 -13.25 -5.18
CA LEU A 164 -6.40 -11.92 -5.53
C LEU A 164 -6.25 -11.76 -7.05
N SER A 165 -5.74 -12.77 -7.75
CA SER A 165 -5.51 -12.69 -9.18
C SER A 165 -6.83 -12.62 -9.96
N ALA A 166 -7.83 -13.40 -9.57
CA ALA A 166 -9.17 -13.34 -10.16
C ALA A 166 -9.83 -11.98 -9.92
N TRP A 167 -9.70 -11.43 -8.70
CA TRP A 167 -10.23 -10.11 -8.37
C TRP A 167 -9.54 -9.00 -9.17
N LEU A 168 -8.21 -9.02 -9.30
CA LEU A 168 -7.46 -8.04 -10.09
C LEU A 168 -7.82 -8.11 -11.58
N ALA A 169 -7.97 -9.31 -12.13
CA ALA A 169 -8.43 -9.51 -13.51
C ALA A 169 -9.84 -8.92 -13.73
N TYR A 170 -10.76 -9.11 -12.78
CA TYR A 170 -12.08 -8.51 -12.82
C TYR A 170 -12.03 -6.97 -12.81
N LYS A 171 -11.07 -6.39 -12.10
CA LYS A 171 -10.82 -4.93 -12.07
C LYS A 171 -10.04 -4.43 -13.29
N HIS A 172 -9.77 -5.29 -14.28
CA HIS A 172 -8.94 -4.98 -15.45
C HIS A 172 -7.53 -4.49 -15.10
N ILE A 173 -7.00 -4.94 -13.97
CA ILE A 173 -5.63 -4.67 -13.52
C ILE A 173 -4.80 -5.88 -13.96
N PHE A 174 -4.19 -5.74 -15.13
CA PHE A 174 -3.32 -6.75 -15.72
C PHE A 174 -1.87 -6.42 -15.38
N ASP A 175 -0.97 -7.41 -15.58
CA ASP A 175 0.47 -7.31 -15.29
C ASP A 175 0.81 -7.18 -13.79
N VAL A 176 -0.13 -7.52 -12.93
CA VAL A 176 0.22 -7.79 -11.55
C VAL A 176 0.99 -9.10 -11.54
N TRP A 177 2.28 -9.02 -11.29
CA TRP A 177 3.10 -10.20 -11.17
C TRP A 177 2.64 -10.99 -9.94
N PRO A 178 2.11 -12.21 -10.11
CA PRO A 178 1.89 -13.07 -8.98
C PRO A 178 3.24 -13.52 -8.46
N PRO A 179 3.50 -13.41 -7.19
CA PRO A 179 4.71 -13.93 -6.60
C PRO A 179 4.60 -15.47 -6.47
N TYR A 180 4.96 -16.22 -7.49
CA TYR A 180 5.03 -17.69 -7.43
C TYR A 180 6.34 -18.20 -7.98
#